data_9ac8309f413bfbc18d9c72e0e98d2dfe
#
_entry.id   9ac8309f413bfbc18d9c72e0e98d2dfe
#
_cell.length_a   1.000
_cell.length_b   1.000
_cell.length_c   1.000
_cell.angle_alpha   90.00
_cell.angle_beta   90.00
_cell.angle_gamma   90.00
#
_symmetry.space_group_name_H-M   'P 1'
#
loop_
_entity.id
_entity.type
_entity.pdbx_description
1 polymer ?
#
loop_
_entity_poly.entity_id
_entity_poly.type
_entity_poly.pdbx_seq_one_letter_code
_entity_poly.pdbx_strand_id
1 'polypeptide(L)'
;MTSKMQVDDKVLATDTQTTTPPLYQRVLIAVADAGQVGPVVELARRAGVREARVLHLNLRESYGGRRFPLEKDAAASYAAEAAVFELRMAGMATSGQVRHALIGKAAEEITAEAAEWGADLIILGPSRRGEIASRLRGSVTLKVLQHASCPVLVAAPAGKADTDRVAAEASAATAH
;
A
#
# COMPACT_ATOMS: atom_id res chain seq x y z
N MET A 1 63.97 -20.93 -22.49
CA MET A 1 63.60 -19.59 -21.98
C MET A 1 62.09 -19.50 -21.84
N THR A 2 61.65 -19.78 -20.65
CA THR A 2 60.18 -19.85 -20.38
C THR A 2 59.80 -18.59 -19.60
N SER A 3 59.11 -17.66 -20.30
CA SER A 3 58.62 -16.43 -19.69
C SER A 3 57.37 -16.74 -18.90
N LYS A 4 57.43 -16.62 -17.58
CA LYS A 4 56.33 -16.77 -16.64
C LYS A 4 55.55 -15.46 -16.64
N MET A 5 54.35 -15.46 -17.18
CA MET A 5 53.41 -14.34 -17.09
C MET A 5 52.74 -14.37 -15.72
N GLN A 6 53.12 -13.41 -14.89
CA GLN A 6 52.58 -13.22 -13.56
C GLN A 6 51.30 -12.36 -13.71
N VAL A 7 50.15 -12.93 -13.46
CA VAL A 7 48.91 -12.21 -13.40
C VAL A 7 48.77 -11.63 -12.01
N ASP A 8 48.86 -10.32 -11.89
CA ASP A 8 48.59 -9.59 -10.65
C ASP A 8 47.10 -9.66 -10.34
N ASP A 9 46.79 -10.49 -9.37
CA ASP A 9 45.44 -10.64 -8.82
C ASP A 9 45.19 -9.54 -7.79
N LYS A 10 45.05 -8.31 -8.26
CA LYS A 10 44.58 -7.18 -7.45
C LYS A 10 43.25 -6.74 -7.96
N VAL A 11 42.27 -7.63 -7.87
CA VAL A 11 40.86 -7.24 -7.95
C VAL A 11 40.52 -6.52 -6.66
N LEU A 12 40.56 -5.21 -6.71
CA LEU A 12 39.98 -4.31 -5.74
C LEU A 12 38.49 -4.66 -5.59
N ALA A 13 38.17 -5.31 -4.48
CA ALA A 13 36.80 -5.40 -4.01
C ALA A 13 36.33 -3.97 -3.65
N THR A 14 35.93 -3.23 -4.65
CA THR A 14 35.14 -2.02 -4.43
C THR A 14 33.75 -2.49 -4.19
N ASP A 15 33.41 -2.74 -2.92
CA ASP A 15 32.06 -2.89 -2.43
C ASP A 15 31.32 -1.55 -2.58
N THR A 16 31.12 -1.16 -3.83
CA THR A 16 30.18 -0.10 -4.14
C THR A 16 28.80 -0.74 -4.03
N GLN A 17 28.23 -0.73 -2.83
CA GLN A 17 26.79 -0.90 -2.68
C GLN A 17 26.15 0.21 -3.51
N THR A 18 25.88 -0.10 -4.76
CA THR A 18 25.05 0.72 -5.63
C THR A 18 23.64 0.68 -5.06
N THR A 19 23.41 1.51 -4.03
CA THR A 19 22.07 1.73 -3.51
C THR A 19 21.33 2.51 -4.58
N THR A 20 20.74 1.78 -5.54
CA THR A 20 19.80 2.37 -6.49
C THR A 20 18.74 3.11 -5.67
N PRO A 21 18.54 4.41 -5.91
CA PRO A 21 17.51 5.14 -5.19
C PRO A 21 16.17 4.45 -5.41
N PRO A 22 15.29 4.45 -4.40
CA PRO A 22 13.97 3.85 -4.55
C PRO A 22 13.24 4.52 -5.70
N LEU A 23 12.53 3.73 -6.50
CA LEU A 23 11.75 4.22 -7.63
C LEU A 23 10.70 5.24 -7.18
N TYR A 24 10.16 5.03 -5.98
CA TYR A 24 9.18 5.91 -5.34
C TYR A 24 9.68 6.31 -3.96
N GLN A 25 9.62 7.61 -3.65
CA GLN A 25 10.11 8.17 -2.38
C GLN A 25 8.99 8.42 -1.39
N ARG A 26 7.83 8.89 -1.86
CA ARG A 26 6.67 9.25 -1.03
C ARG A 26 5.42 8.54 -1.54
N VAL A 27 5.03 7.49 -0.86
CA VAL A 27 3.92 6.65 -1.30
C VAL A 27 2.70 6.85 -0.43
N LEU A 28 1.61 7.35 -1.01
CA LEU A 28 0.32 7.43 -0.34
C LEU A 28 -0.41 6.08 -0.47
N ILE A 29 -0.81 5.51 0.65
CA ILE A 29 -1.52 4.24 0.72
C ILE A 29 -2.93 4.49 1.25
N ALA A 30 -3.95 4.36 0.41
CA ALA A 30 -5.33 4.48 0.83
C ALA A 30 -5.91 3.11 1.19
N VAL A 31 -6.33 2.95 2.44
CA VAL A 31 -6.91 1.71 2.97
C VAL A 31 -8.37 1.92 3.37
N ALA A 32 -9.21 0.91 3.09
CA ALA A 32 -10.62 0.92 3.47
C ALA A 32 -10.89 0.09 4.74
N ASP A 33 -9.97 -0.79 5.13
CA ASP A 33 -10.18 -1.79 6.18
C ASP A 33 -8.86 -2.34 6.73
N ALA A 34 -8.78 -2.51 8.04
CA ALA A 34 -7.65 -3.15 8.72
C ALA A 34 -7.43 -4.62 8.29
N GLY A 35 -8.50 -5.35 7.98
CA GLY A 35 -8.42 -6.77 7.59
C GLY A 35 -7.87 -7.04 6.19
N GLN A 36 -7.62 -6.00 5.39
CA GLN A 36 -7.14 -6.14 4.01
C GLN A 36 -5.82 -5.41 3.76
N VAL A 37 -5.01 -5.24 4.78
CA VAL A 37 -3.71 -4.56 4.69
C VAL A 37 -2.65 -5.46 4.04
N GLY A 38 -2.69 -6.78 4.26
CA GLY A 38 -1.69 -7.73 3.73
C GLY A 38 -1.37 -7.58 2.25
N PRO A 39 -2.37 -7.56 1.34
CA PRO A 39 -2.13 -7.32 -0.10
C PRO A 39 -1.45 -5.99 -0.40
N VAL A 40 -1.73 -4.95 0.40
CA VAL A 40 -1.11 -3.63 0.25
C VAL A 40 0.35 -3.68 0.68
N VAL A 41 0.64 -4.32 1.82
CA VAL A 41 2.01 -4.51 2.33
C VAL A 41 2.87 -5.24 1.30
N GLU A 42 2.35 -6.34 0.73
CA GLU A 42 3.08 -7.10 -0.28
C GLU A 42 3.33 -6.28 -1.55
N LEU A 43 2.33 -5.53 -2.02
CA LEU A 43 2.49 -4.65 -3.18
C LEU A 43 3.50 -3.54 -2.91
N ALA A 44 3.43 -2.88 -1.75
CA ALA A 44 4.36 -1.83 -1.34
C ALA A 44 5.80 -2.38 -1.23
N ARG A 45 5.98 -3.58 -0.67
CA ARG A 45 7.28 -4.26 -0.59
C ARG A 45 7.85 -4.55 -1.97
N ARG A 46 7.04 -5.08 -2.89
CA ARG A 46 7.47 -5.35 -4.28
C ARG A 46 7.80 -4.07 -5.05
N ALA A 47 7.11 -2.97 -4.77
CA ALA A 47 7.40 -1.66 -5.34
C ALA A 47 8.65 -0.99 -4.73
N GLY A 48 9.28 -1.59 -3.72
CA GLY A 48 10.48 -1.04 -3.07
C GLY A 48 10.19 0.18 -2.21
N VAL A 49 8.95 0.32 -1.70
CA VAL A 49 8.54 1.44 -0.86
C VAL A 49 9.32 1.45 0.44
N ARG A 50 9.90 2.61 0.78
CA ARG A 50 10.61 2.82 2.04
C ARG A 50 9.89 3.78 2.98
N GLU A 51 9.20 4.78 2.43
CA GLU A 51 8.42 5.75 3.17
C GLU A 51 6.99 5.79 2.65
N ALA A 52 6.01 5.66 3.55
CA ALA A 52 4.61 5.65 3.21
C ALA A 52 3.79 6.51 4.16
N ARG A 53 2.69 7.06 3.64
CA ARG A 53 1.61 7.63 4.44
C ARG A 53 0.34 6.84 4.19
N VAL A 54 -0.22 6.29 5.27
CA VAL A 54 -1.52 5.63 5.23
C VAL A 54 -2.62 6.68 5.34
N LEU A 55 -3.57 6.64 4.43
CA LEU A 55 -4.81 7.41 4.48
C LEU A 55 -5.99 6.47 4.67
N HIS A 56 -6.72 6.66 5.75
CA HIS A 56 -8.04 6.05 5.95
C HIS A 56 -9.13 7.13 5.86
N LEU A 57 -10.17 6.87 5.05
CA LEU A 57 -11.29 7.79 4.91
C LEU A 57 -12.49 7.31 5.73
N ASN A 58 -12.79 8.01 6.81
CA ASN A 58 -14.05 7.84 7.53
C ASN A 58 -15.16 8.49 6.71
N LEU A 59 -15.86 7.65 5.95
CA LEU A 59 -16.90 8.11 5.03
C LEU A 59 -18.16 8.50 5.78
N ARG A 60 -18.81 9.57 5.30
CA ARG A 60 -20.04 10.09 5.84
C ARG A 60 -21.13 10.14 4.76
N GLU A 61 -22.32 9.72 5.14
CA GLU A 61 -23.52 9.88 4.34
C GLU A 61 -24.22 11.19 4.71
N SER A 62 -24.78 11.90 3.71
CA SER A 62 -25.56 13.10 3.95
C SER A 62 -27.04 12.82 3.68
N TYR A 63 -27.86 13.00 4.69
CA TYR A 63 -29.30 12.86 4.57
C TYR A 63 -30.01 13.99 5.33
N GLY A 64 -30.92 14.71 4.67
CA GLY A 64 -31.69 15.82 5.28
C GLY A 64 -30.80 16.92 5.86
N GLY A 65 -29.64 17.22 5.27
CA GLY A 65 -28.69 18.23 5.75
C GLY A 65 -27.84 17.76 6.95
N ARG A 66 -28.03 16.54 7.45
CA ARG A 66 -27.23 15.94 8.50
C ARG A 66 -26.23 14.96 7.91
N ARG A 67 -25.05 14.85 8.54
CA ARG A 67 -23.99 13.93 8.16
C ARG A 67 -23.86 12.81 9.16
N PHE A 68 -23.93 11.57 8.68
CA PHE A 68 -23.84 10.37 9.49
C PHE A 68 -22.57 9.61 9.11
N PRO A 69 -21.69 9.30 10.06
CA PRO A 69 -20.51 8.49 9.77
C PRO A 69 -20.91 7.06 9.46
N LEU A 70 -20.28 6.40 8.50
CA LEU A 70 -20.48 4.98 8.19
C LEU A 70 -19.77 4.06 9.19
N GLU A 71 -18.78 4.60 9.91
CA GLU A 71 -18.09 3.91 10.98
C GLU A 71 -17.79 4.88 12.12
N LYS A 72 -17.53 4.34 13.31
CA LYS A 72 -17.12 5.14 14.48
C LYS A 72 -15.70 5.65 14.27
N ASP A 73 -15.40 6.86 14.77
CA ASP A 73 -14.06 7.45 14.66
C ASP A 73 -12.96 6.54 15.25
N ALA A 74 -13.26 5.84 16.35
CA ALA A 74 -12.34 4.86 16.93
C ALA A 74 -12.03 3.68 15.99
N ALA A 75 -13.01 3.23 15.19
CA ALA A 75 -12.79 2.16 14.21
C ALA A 75 -11.94 2.66 13.03
N ALA A 76 -12.17 3.90 12.59
CA ALA A 76 -11.36 4.55 11.57
C ALA A 76 -9.90 4.71 12.00
N SER A 77 -9.67 5.18 13.25
CA SER A 77 -8.33 5.28 13.84
C SER A 77 -7.66 3.92 13.92
N TYR A 78 -8.36 2.90 14.40
CA TYR A 78 -7.85 1.54 14.48
C TYR A 78 -7.45 0.99 13.10
N ALA A 79 -8.25 1.23 12.06
CA ALA A 79 -7.93 0.78 10.70
C ALA A 79 -6.64 1.43 10.17
N ALA A 80 -6.47 2.73 10.41
CA ALA A 80 -5.25 3.44 10.02
C ALA A 80 -4.03 2.95 10.81
N GLU A 81 -4.15 2.82 12.14
CA GLU A 81 -3.08 2.37 13.03
C GLU A 81 -2.64 0.94 12.73
N ALA A 82 -3.58 0.03 12.47
CA ALA A 82 -3.29 -1.34 12.09
C ALA A 82 -2.50 -1.40 10.77
N ALA A 83 -2.89 -0.60 9.77
CA ALA A 83 -2.16 -0.53 8.52
C ALA A 83 -0.75 0.05 8.71
N VAL A 84 -0.60 1.08 9.52
CA VAL A 84 0.72 1.65 9.88
C VAL A 84 1.60 0.61 10.56
N PHE A 85 1.03 -0.15 11.50
CA PHE A 85 1.75 -1.20 12.22
C PHE A 85 2.28 -2.27 11.26
N GLU A 86 1.43 -2.81 10.40
CA GLU A 86 1.81 -3.85 9.44
C GLU A 86 2.91 -3.38 8.46
N LEU A 87 2.80 -2.16 7.95
CA LEU A 87 3.81 -1.57 7.07
C LEU A 87 5.15 -1.34 7.79
N ARG A 88 5.11 -0.90 9.05
CA ARG A 88 6.32 -0.76 9.88
C ARG A 88 6.98 -2.09 10.17
N MET A 89 6.19 -3.14 10.46
CA MET A 89 6.70 -4.50 10.65
C MET A 89 7.34 -5.05 9.37
N ALA A 90 6.88 -4.59 8.20
CA ALA A 90 7.51 -4.88 6.91
C ALA A 90 8.73 -3.99 6.58
N GLY A 91 9.20 -3.15 7.51
CA GLY A 91 10.41 -2.34 7.40
C GLY A 91 10.22 -0.97 6.73
N MET A 92 8.99 -0.48 6.58
CA MET A 92 8.71 0.81 5.95
C MET A 92 8.55 1.92 7.00
N ALA A 93 9.15 3.07 6.78
CA ALA A 93 8.88 4.27 7.57
C ALA A 93 7.46 4.77 7.22
N THR A 94 6.53 4.68 8.19
CA THR A 94 5.12 4.90 7.90
C THR A 94 4.46 5.82 8.92
N SER A 95 3.65 6.78 8.43
CA SER A 95 2.72 7.61 9.19
C SER A 95 1.28 7.29 8.82
N GLY A 96 0.32 7.62 9.68
CA GLY A 96 -1.11 7.40 9.44
C GLY A 96 -1.91 8.68 9.57
N GLN A 97 -2.96 8.80 8.76
CA GLN A 97 -3.91 9.89 8.80
C GLN A 97 -5.33 9.37 8.56
N VAL A 98 -6.27 9.88 9.34
CA VAL A 98 -7.71 9.69 9.13
C VAL A 98 -8.30 11.01 8.65
N ARG A 99 -9.04 10.98 7.53
CA ARG A 99 -9.83 12.13 7.05
C ARG A 99 -11.31 11.77 6.98
N HIS A 100 -12.15 12.76 7.13
CA HIS A 100 -13.58 12.62 6.93
C HIS A 100 -13.95 13.05 5.52
N ALA A 101 -14.70 12.19 4.80
CA ALA A 101 -15.15 12.46 3.45
C ALA A 101 -16.63 12.10 3.25
N LEU A 102 -17.32 12.77 2.35
CA LEU A 102 -18.60 12.30 1.87
C LEU A 102 -18.43 11.10 0.93
N ILE A 103 -19.37 10.17 0.92
CA ILE A 103 -19.32 8.93 0.11
C ILE A 103 -18.91 9.20 -1.35
N GLY A 104 -19.42 10.21 -2.00
CA GLY A 104 -19.09 10.54 -3.40
C GLY A 104 -17.74 11.24 -3.60
N LYS A 105 -17.08 11.66 -2.51
CA LYS A 105 -15.89 12.51 -2.54
C LYS A 105 -14.58 11.77 -2.19
N ALA A 106 -14.64 10.48 -1.95
CA ALA A 106 -13.48 9.71 -1.53
C ALA A 106 -12.27 9.81 -2.51
N ALA A 107 -12.52 9.79 -3.81
CA ALA A 107 -11.45 9.91 -4.79
C ALA A 107 -10.78 11.29 -4.78
N GLU A 108 -11.59 12.35 -4.61
CA GLU A 108 -11.09 13.73 -4.52
C GLU A 108 -10.21 13.91 -3.29
N GLU A 109 -10.59 13.35 -2.13
CA GLU A 109 -9.80 13.40 -0.90
C GLU A 109 -8.47 12.64 -1.04
N ILE A 110 -8.48 11.46 -1.69
CA ILE A 110 -7.25 10.70 -1.93
C ILE A 110 -6.29 11.49 -2.83
N THR A 111 -6.78 12.04 -3.93
CA THR A 111 -5.94 12.78 -4.87
C THR A 111 -5.46 14.11 -4.29
N ALA A 112 -6.29 14.78 -3.48
CA ALA A 112 -5.90 15.99 -2.77
C ALA A 112 -4.79 15.71 -1.74
N GLU A 113 -4.94 14.66 -0.91
CA GLU A 113 -3.89 14.25 0.04
C GLU A 113 -2.59 13.91 -0.67
N ALA A 114 -2.66 13.19 -1.80
CA ALA A 114 -1.49 12.85 -2.58
C ALA A 114 -0.75 14.10 -3.08
N ALA A 115 -1.49 15.08 -3.60
CA ALA A 115 -0.94 16.34 -4.09
C ALA A 115 -0.37 17.20 -2.95
N GLU A 116 -1.10 17.35 -1.85
CA GLU A 116 -0.69 18.13 -0.67
C GLU A 116 0.58 17.58 -0.03
N TRP A 117 0.70 16.27 0.05
CA TRP A 117 1.89 15.63 0.63
C TRP A 117 3.04 15.47 -0.37
N GLY A 118 2.79 15.66 -1.66
CA GLY A 118 3.76 15.46 -2.72
C GLY A 118 4.08 13.99 -2.96
N ALA A 119 3.05 13.14 -2.97
CA ALA A 119 3.20 11.72 -3.25
C ALA A 119 3.61 11.49 -4.70
N ASP A 120 4.55 10.58 -4.93
CA ASP A 120 5.01 10.15 -6.24
C ASP A 120 4.43 8.79 -6.67
N LEU A 121 3.67 8.15 -5.77
CA LEU A 121 2.88 6.96 -6.03
C LEU A 121 1.67 6.92 -5.09
N ILE A 122 0.53 6.46 -5.62
CA ILE A 122 -0.64 6.08 -4.82
C ILE A 122 -0.81 4.57 -4.88
N ILE A 123 -1.00 3.92 -3.73
CA ILE A 123 -1.43 2.52 -3.65
C ILE A 123 -2.84 2.48 -3.06
N LEU A 124 -3.77 1.89 -3.81
CA LEU A 124 -5.14 1.67 -3.34
C LEU A 124 -5.28 0.26 -2.80
N GLY A 125 -5.76 0.14 -1.59
CA GLY A 125 -6.13 -1.14 -0.99
C GLY A 125 -7.37 -1.76 -1.65
N PRO A 126 -7.57 -3.07 -1.46
CA PRO A 126 -8.76 -3.72 -1.97
C PRO A 126 -10.02 -3.17 -1.29
N SER A 127 -11.13 -3.15 -2.02
CA SER A 127 -12.40 -2.63 -1.50
C SER A 127 -13.07 -3.66 -0.58
N ARG A 128 -13.59 -3.18 0.54
CA ARG A 128 -14.17 -3.94 1.66
C ARG A 128 -15.42 -4.77 1.32
N ARG A 129 -16.14 -4.48 0.25
CA ARG A 129 -17.49 -4.98 0.09
C ARG A 129 -17.60 -6.06 -0.99
N GLY A 130 -18.14 -7.23 -0.60
CA GLY A 130 -18.49 -8.36 -1.44
C GLY A 130 -19.29 -7.99 -2.72
N GLU A 131 -20.20 -8.80 -3.18
CA GLU A 131 -20.87 -8.67 -4.48
C GLU A 131 -21.48 -7.31 -4.83
N ILE A 132 -21.91 -6.51 -3.83
CA ILE A 132 -22.36 -5.12 -4.04
C ILE A 132 -21.21 -4.19 -4.42
N ALA A 133 -19.98 -4.52 -4.02
CA ALA A 133 -18.77 -3.75 -4.36
C ALA A 133 -18.37 -3.89 -5.84
N SER A 134 -18.92 -4.80 -6.60
CA SER A 134 -18.65 -4.90 -8.04
C SER A 134 -19.10 -3.64 -8.80
N ARG A 135 -20.16 -2.97 -8.34
CA ARG A 135 -20.65 -1.72 -8.94
C ARG A 135 -19.98 -0.45 -8.41
N LEU A 136 -19.41 -0.49 -7.19
CA LEU A 136 -18.75 0.67 -6.56
C LEU A 136 -17.22 0.60 -6.61
N ARG A 137 -16.64 -0.59 -6.82
CA ARG A 137 -15.19 -0.78 -7.02
C ARG A 137 -14.65 0.07 -8.17
N GLY A 138 -15.44 0.27 -9.22
CA GLY A 138 -15.06 1.09 -10.35
C GLY A 138 -15.06 2.60 -10.09
N SER A 139 -15.85 3.11 -9.13
CA SER A 139 -16.04 4.56 -9.04
C SER A 139 -14.89 5.29 -8.33
N VAL A 140 -14.41 4.82 -7.18
CA VAL A 140 -13.29 5.48 -6.46
C VAL A 140 -11.98 5.21 -7.19
N THR A 141 -11.66 3.94 -7.46
CA THR A 141 -10.43 3.55 -8.17
C THR A 141 -10.34 4.22 -9.54
N LEU A 142 -11.41 4.18 -10.33
CA LEU A 142 -11.43 4.80 -11.65
C LEU A 142 -11.25 6.33 -11.57
N LYS A 143 -11.93 6.98 -10.64
CA LYS A 143 -11.78 8.43 -10.44
C LYS A 143 -10.37 8.80 -9.95
N VAL A 144 -9.77 8.01 -9.06
CA VAL A 144 -8.37 8.25 -8.66
C VAL A 144 -7.45 8.09 -9.86
N LEU A 145 -7.59 7.03 -10.66
CA LEU A 145 -6.81 6.82 -11.89
C LEU A 145 -6.97 7.96 -12.90
N GLN A 146 -8.16 8.58 -12.97
CA GLN A 146 -8.42 9.69 -13.89
C GLN A 146 -7.86 11.03 -13.42
N HIS A 147 -7.71 11.23 -12.10
CA HIS A 147 -7.40 12.55 -11.53
C HIS A 147 -6.07 12.58 -10.76
N ALA A 148 -5.43 11.44 -10.54
CA ALA A 148 -4.13 11.39 -9.87
C ALA A 148 -3.05 12.07 -10.72
N SER A 149 -2.19 12.84 -10.06
CA SER A 149 -1.02 13.48 -10.66
C SER A 149 0.23 12.58 -10.69
N CYS A 150 0.15 11.38 -10.10
CA CYS A 150 1.22 10.39 -10.04
C CYS A 150 0.70 8.99 -10.39
N PRO A 151 1.58 8.00 -10.64
CA PRO A 151 1.19 6.61 -10.85
C PRO A 151 0.29 6.05 -9.74
N VAL A 152 -0.59 5.12 -10.10
CA VAL A 152 -1.51 4.46 -9.16
C VAL A 152 -1.38 2.96 -9.30
N LEU A 153 -1.12 2.27 -8.19
CA LEU A 153 -1.18 0.82 -8.09
C LEU A 153 -2.43 0.40 -7.31
N VAL A 154 -3.04 -0.70 -7.71
CA VAL A 154 -4.22 -1.25 -7.03
C VAL A 154 -3.89 -2.63 -6.50
N ALA A 155 -3.97 -2.81 -5.19
CA ALA A 155 -3.78 -4.11 -4.57
C ALA A 155 -4.98 -5.01 -4.86
N ALA A 156 -4.73 -6.18 -5.42
CA ALA A 156 -5.76 -7.19 -5.57
C ALA A 156 -6.13 -7.77 -4.19
N PRO A 157 -7.41 -8.12 -3.94
CA PRO A 157 -7.75 -8.86 -2.73
C PRO A 157 -6.98 -10.19 -2.70
N ALA A 158 -6.62 -10.66 -1.50
CA ALA A 158 -5.98 -11.96 -1.34
C ALA A 158 -6.87 -13.03 -1.99
N GLY A 159 -6.36 -13.66 -3.05
CA GLY A 159 -7.07 -14.71 -3.76
C GLY A 159 -7.08 -16.00 -2.92
N LYS A 160 -8.09 -16.86 -3.13
CA LYS A 160 -8.11 -18.20 -2.53
C LYS A 160 -6.81 -18.99 -2.78
N ALA A 161 -6.18 -18.78 -3.92
CA ALA A 161 -4.92 -19.43 -4.28
C ALA A 161 -3.73 -19.03 -3.35
N ASP A 162 -3.70 -17.81 -2.82
CA ASP A 162 -2.65 -17.40 -1.87
C ASP A 162 -2.91 -17.98 -0.47
N THR A 163 -4.17 -18.10 -0.06
CA THR A 163 -4.53 -18.73 1.22
C THR A 163 -4.23 -20.23 1.20
N ASP A 164 -4.50 -20.90 0.09
CA ASP A 164 -4.20 -22.32 -0.09
C ASP A 164 -2.69 -22.59 -0.15
N ARG A 165 -1.91 -21.69 -0.74
CA ARG A 165 -0.46 -21.79 -0.79
C ARG A 165 0.18 -21.59 0.58
N VAL A 166 -0.23 -20.59 1.35
CA VAL A 166 0.25 -20.35 2.71
C VAL A 166 -0.14 -21.50 3.64
N ALA A 167 -1.35 -22.06 3.49
CA ALA A 167 -1.79 -23.23 4.23
C ALA A 167 -0.99 -24.49 3.87
N ALA A 168 -0.65 -24.67 2.59
CA ALA A 168 0.17 -25.79 2.13
C ALA A 168 1.63 -25.69 2.64
N GLU A 169 2.23 -24.50 2.60
CA GLU A 169 3.57 -24.23 3.13
C GLU A 169 3.64 -24.42 4.65
N ALA A 170 2.62 -23.96 5.40
CA ALA A 170 2.52 -24.18 6.84
C ALA A 170 2.35 -25.66 7.20
N SER A 171 1.57 -26.41 6.41
CA SER A 171 1.40 -27.86 6.60
C SER A 171 2.66 -28.66 6.30
N ALA A 172 3.43 -28.25 5.29
CA ALA A 172 4.70 -28.88 4.95
C ALA A 172 5.79 -28.63 6.01
N ALA A 173 5.77 -27.46 6.66
CA ALA A 173 6.72 -27.11 7.73
C ALA A 173 6.46 -27.87 9.05
N THR A 174 5.25 -28.40 9.26
CA THR A 174 4.87 -29.13 10.48
C THR A 174 5.11 -30.66 10.35
N ALA A 175 5.45 -31.15 9.16
CA ALA A 175 5.63 -32.57 8.86
C ALA A 175 7.10 -33.05 8.92
N HIS A 176 8.00 -32.28 9.60
CA HIS A 176 9.40 -32.68 9.81
C HIS A 176 9.73 -32.80 11.29
#